data_6e9365044174e20fb6b1e60b8ccb0f3d
#
_entry.id   6e9365044174e20fb6b1e60b8ccb0f3d
#
_cell.length_a   1.000
_cell.length_b   1.000
_cell.length_c   1.000
_cell.angle_alpha   90.00
_cell.angle_beta   90.00
_cell.angle_gamma   90.00
#
_symmetry.space_group_name_H-M   'P 1'
#
loop_
_entity.id
_entity.type
_entity.pdbx_description
1 polymer ?
#
loop_
_entity_poly.entity_id
_entity_poly.type
_entity_poly.pdbx_seq_one_letter_code
_entity_poly.pdbx_strand_id
1 'polypeptide(L)'
;MSENQVEMIDDEALTDLACAKRLMTLYGERHIHYCDDVGSWMEYDGTKWARVRQSVIASNYADESITFILQEVAKQASESPGGNLKDKAMYLTRFCKKKNARSLFDMVRLAEGIDPWKMRDFDLAPYFLNCANGYLDLKTGELKPHLPSHMCTKCTGVNYISQPHSSYWVDRLKEIIPDQATRHYVHKIMGAALQGTVREHEIYFFIGKGRNGKGIIVETVAAALGDYASTLPVDVLMASRYASGQDTPTPYVASLRGVRFTRSNESEVGRTMSASMVKWLTGGDELRGRNLHENPISFKPSHHLFFSTNYPPALRDANDHAIRERVRVIPFTVTFSEEEGSRDVGLGEQLRTREMKEDVLQWLVEGYQLYMAEGLNPPPAVKNASGAYFEENDVIGDFIQESCILNKGVAIMRQDLYHAFKQWSENAGIRNPLSNRAFYQAMDNVPGVSAKRTNEGRYFEGIDLIPVNARTPINMPGGDRNDRI
;
A
#
# COMPACT_ATOMS: atom_id res chain seq x y z
N MET A 1 -58.39 12.52 50.94
CA MET A 1 -57.99 11.31 50.24
C MET A 1 -57.10 11.76 49.09
N SER A 2 -55.79 11.84 49.34
CA SER A 2 -54.81 12.18 48.34
C SER A 2 -54.26 10.86 47.82
N GLU A 3 -54.58 10.59 46.56
CA GLU A 3 -53.96 9.51 45.80
C GLU A 3 -52.45 9.80 45.70
N ASN A 4 -51.65 9.02 46.41
CA ASN A 4 -50.23 8.94 46.19
C ASN A 4 -50.00 8.38 44.77
N GLN A 5 -49.77 9.24 43.82
CA GLN A 5 -49.09 8.86 42.61
C GLN A 5 -47.67 8.42 42.99
N VAL A 6 -47.49 7.13 43.14
CA VAL A 6 -46.18 6.52 43.11
C VAL A 6 -45.66 6.82 41.73
N GLU A 7 -44.71 7.74 41.58
CA GLU A 7 -43.94 7.91 40.36
C GLU A 7 -43.29 6.55 40.07
N MET A 8 -43.94 5.78 39.21
CA MET A 8 -43.38 4.54 38.71
C MET A 8 -42.09 4.88 37.98
N ILE A 9 -41.01 4.21 38.33
CA ILE A 9 -39.80 4.25 37.57
C ILE A 9 -40.19 4.04 36.10
N ASP A 10 -39.87 5.01 35.29
CA ASP A 10 -40.34 5.11 33.92
C ASP A 10 -39.98 3.81 33.16
N ASP A 11 -41.00 3.13 32.62
CA ASP A 11 -40.82 1.90 31.84
C ASP A 11 -39.88 2.13 30.62
N GLU A 12 -39.76 3.40 30.19
CA GLU A 12 -38.77 3.78 29.16
C GLU A 12 -37.32 3.50 29.55
N ALA A 13 -36.98 3.57 30.84
CA ALA A 13 -35.64 3.27 31.36
C ALA A 13 -35.25 1.81 31.18
N LEU A 14 -36.20 0.91 30.93
CA LEU A 14 -35.96 -0.53 30.70
C LEU A 14 -36.00 -0.96 29.23
N THR A 15 -36.19 -0.05 28.32
CA THR A 15 -36.18 -0.36 26.90
C THR A 15 -34.82 -0.87 26.47
N ASP A 16 -34.75 -1.66 25.39
CA ASP A 16 -33.49 -2.12 24.83
C ASP A 16 -32.62 -0.95 24.37
N LEU A 17 -33.22 0.14 23.89
CA LEU A 17 -32.51 1.37 23.53
C LEU A 17 -31.87 2.05 24.75
N ALA A 18 -32.58 2.16 25.85
CA ALA A 18 -32.01 2.73 27.08
C ALA A 18 -30.87 1.87 27.63
N CYS A 19 -31.01 0.54 27.55
CA CYS A 19 -29.94 -0.39 27.89
C CYS A 19 -28.73 -0.26 26.93
N ALA A 20 -28.97 -0.11 25.63
CA ALA A 20 -27.94 0.13 24.65
C ALA A 20 -27.15 1.42 24.96
N LYS A 21 -27.82 2.51 25.33
CA LYS A 21 -27.15 3.76 25.74
C LYS A 21 -26.24 3.55 26.96
N ARG A 22 -26.68 2.79 27.97
CA ARG A 22 -25.84 2.45 29.14
C ARG A 22 -24.64 1.59 28.74
N LEU A 23 -24.83 0.63 27.82
CA LEU A 23 -23.71 -0.16 27.29
C LEU A 23 -22.67 0.70 26.60
N MET A 24 -23.07 1.76 25.90
CA MET A 24 -22.11 2.67 25.28
C MET A 24 -21.23 3.41 26.29
N THR A 25 -21.74 3.69 27.51
CA THR A 25 -20.93 4.22 28.58
C THR A 25 -19.87 3.19 29.02
N LEU A 26 -20.29 1.95 29.31
CA LEU A 26 -19.37 0.87 29.67
C LEU A 26 -18.35 0.60 28.56
N TYR A 27 -18.79 0.52 27.32
CA TYR A 27 -17.92 0.25 26.18
C TYR A 27 -16.93 1.40 25.93
N GLY A 28 -17.33 2.66 26.13
CA GLY A 28 -16.43 3.80 26.11
C GLY A 28 -15.32 3.71 27.15
N GLU A 29 -15.64 3.30 28.40
CA GLU A 29 -14.66 3.05 29.45
C GLU A 29 -13.71 1.87 29.13
N ARG A 30 -14.20 0.88 28.38
CA ARG A 30 -13.43 -0.28 27.91
C ARG A 30 -12.73 -0.02 26.58
N HIS A 31 -12.84 1.19 26.04
CA HIS A 31 -12.32 1.54 24.71
C HIS A 31 -12.82 0.59 23.61
N ILE A 32 -14.14 0.42 23.55
CA ILE A 32 -14.85 -0.36 22.55
C ILE A 32 -15.81 0.59 21.81
N HIS A 33 -15.67 0.71 20.49
CA HIS A 33 -16.51 1.57 19.66
C HIS A 33 -16.94 0.87 18.38
N TYR A 34 -18.14 1.18 17.92
CA TYR A 34 -18.60 0.68 16.63
C TYR A 34 -18.14 1.60 15.50
N CYS A 35 -17.70 1.00 14.40
CA CYS A 35 -17.26 1.69 13.20
C CYS A 35 -18.20 1.32 12.05
N ASP A 36 -19.09 2.26 11.63
CA ASP A 36 -20.21 1.96 10.77
C ASP A 36 -19.85 1.75 9.29
N ASP A 37 -18.84 2.47 8.80
CA ASP A 37 -18.38 2.34 7.41
C ASP A 37 -17.77 0.98 7.08
N VAL A 38 -17.29 0.25 8.09
CA VAL A 38 -16.78 -1.13 7.95
C VAL A 38 -17.66 -2.17 8.62
N GLY A 39 -18.76 -1.76 9.27
CA GLY A 39 -19.72 -2.68 9.90
C GLY A 39 -19.08 -3.54 11.01
N SER A 40 -18.18 -3.00 11.81
CA SER A 40 -17.41 -3.78 12.79
C SER A 40 -17.16 -3.00 14.06
N TRP A 41 -17.12 -3.71 15.19
CA TRP A 41 -16.65 -3.16 16.44
C TRP A 41 -15.12 -3.03 16.43
N MET A 42 -14.62 -2.01 17.09
CA MET A 42 -13.21 -1.74 17.33
C MET A 42 -12.95 -1.79 18.82
N GLU A 43 -11.94 -2.54 19.22
CA GLU A 43 -11.49 -2.67 20.62
C GLU A 43 -10.02 -2.30 20.71
N TYR A 44 -9.67 -1.51 21.72
CA TYR A 44 -8.29 -1.17 21.99
C TYR A 44 -7.62 -2.25 22.83
N ASP A 45 -6.57 -2.90 22.27
CA ASP A 45 -5.87 -4.03 22.91
C ASP A 45 -4.73 -3.61 23.88
N GLY A 46 -4.59 -2.32 24.13
CA GLY A 46 -3.47 -1.75 24.90
C GLY A 46 -2.35 -1.19 24.01
N THR A 47 -2.35 -1.51 22.74
CA THR A 47 -1.35 -1.03 21.75
C THR A 47 -1.99 -0.39 20.53
N LYS A 48 -3.07 -0.97 20.04
CA LYS A 48 -3.80 -0.52 18.84
C LYS A 48 -5.28 -0.85 18.93
N TRP A 49 -6.05 -0.26 18.01
CA TRP A 49 -7.44 -0.61 17.78
C TRP A 49 -7.56 -1.78 16.81
N ALA A 50 -8.22 -2.84 17.25
CA ALA A 50 -8.43 -4.05 16.46
C ALA A 50 -9.91 -4.26 16.14
N ARG A 51 -10.20 -4.83 14.97
CA ARG A 51 -11.58 -5.20 14.60
C ARG A 51 -12.03 -6.43 15.40
N VAL A 52 -13.20 -6.34 15.98
CA VAL A 52 -13.83 -7.42 16.74
C VAL A 52 -15.25 -7.66 16.22
N ARG A 53 -15.64 -8.92 16.12
CA ARG A 53 -17.00 -9.28 15.69
C ARG A 53 -18.01 -8.95 16.80
N GLN A 54 -19.22 -8.51 16.43
CA GLN A 54 -20.33 -8.30 17.36
C GLN A 54 -20.55 -9.49 18.31
N SER A 55 -20.49 -10.72 17.78
CA SER A 55 -20.66 -11.93 18.60
C SER A 55 -19.60 -12.07 19.70
N VAL A 56 -18.36 -11.65 19.43
CA VAL A 56 -17.26 -11.67 20.41
C VAL A 56 -17.48 -10.62 21.47
N ILE A 57 -17.88 -9.40 21.10
CA ILE A 57 -18.23 -8.33 22.05
C ILE A 57 -19.39 -8.80 22.93
N ALA A 58 -20.48 -9.28 22.34
CA ALA A 58 -21.63 -9.75 23.09
C ALA A 58 -21.30 -10.95 24.02
N SER A 59 -20.34 -11.80 23.64
CA SER A 59 -19.95 -12.99 24.40
C SER A 59 -18.96 -12.65 25.53
N ASN A 60 -17.89 -11.89 25.19
CA ASN A 60 -16.81 -11.59 26.14
C ASN A 60 -17.27 -10.66 27.26
N TYR A 61 -18.21 -9.75 26.94
CA TYR A 61 -18.69 -8.74 27.89
C TYR A 61 -20.13 -9.00 28.37
N ALA A 62 -20.69 -10.22 28.14
CA ALA A 62 -22.07 -10.55 28.48
C ALA A 62 -22.37 -10.32 29.97
N ASP A 63 -21.59 -10.95 30.85
CA ASP A 63 -21.79 -10.88 32.28
C ASP A 63 -21.51 -9.46 32.84
N GLU A 64 -20.48 -8.82 32.34
CA GLU A 64 -20.13 -7.46 32.72
C GLU A 64 -21.21 -6.46 32.26
N SER A 65 -21.67 -6.58 31.01
CA SER A 65 -22.75 -5.76 30.45
C SER A 65 -24.04 -5.90 31.25
N ILE A 66 -24.44 -7.12 31.57
CA ILE A 66 -25.64 -7.39 32.38
C ILE A 66 -25.47 -6.81 33.77
N THR A 67 -24.32 -7.04 34.43
CA THR A 67 -24.01 -6.52 35.76
C THR A 67 -24.03 -5.01 35.79
N PHE A 68 -23.39 -4.35 34.82
CA PHE A 68 -23.37 -2.90 34.71
C PHE A 68 -24.78 -2.31 34.55
N ILE A 69 -25.60 -2.87 33.62
CA ILE A 69 -26.97 -2.43 33.42
C ILE A 69 -27.79 -2.59 34.70
N LEU A 70 -27.63 -3.71 35.43
CA LEU A 70 -28.31 -3.94 36.69
C LEU A 70 -27.91 -2.93 37.75
N GLN A 71 -26.63 -2.60 37.86
CA GLN A 71 -26.12 -1.60 38.80
C GLN A 71 -26.66 -0.20 38.51
N GLU A 72 -26.64 0.21 37.22
CA GLU A 72 -27.18 1.50 36.80
C GLU A 72 -28.69 1.62 37.05
N VAL A 73 -29.44 0.56 36.72
CA VAL A 73 -30.88 0.52 37.00
C VAL A 73 -31.18 0.55 38.51
N ALA A 74 -30.39 -0.18 39.32
CA ALA A 74 -30.52 -0.15 40.77
C ALA A 74 -30.20 1.23 41.38
N LYS A 75 -29.16 1.90 40.86
CA LYS A 75 -28.81 3.27 41.21
C LYS A 75 -29.95 4.25 40.92
N GLN A 76 -30.46 4.26 39.70
CA GLN A 76 -31.61 5.10 39.34
C GLN A 76 -32.85 4.81 40.19
N ALA A 77 -33.12 3.53 40.48
CA ALA A 77 -34.20 3.16 41.39
C ALA A 77 -33.99 3.66 42.83
N SER A 78 -32.74 3.77 43.29
CA SER A 78 -32.43 4.30 44.63
C SER A 78 -32.54 5.81 44.75
N GLU A 79 -32.28 6.50 43.64
CA GLU A 79 -32.34 7.97 43.57
C GLU A 79 -33.76 8.50 43.33
N SER A 80 -34.68 7.64 42.89
CA SER A 80 -36.09 8.03 42.69
C SER A 80 -36.82 8.27 44.01
N PRO A 81 -37.38 9.43 44.25
CA PRO A 81 -38.14 9.72 45.48
C PRO A 81 -39.44 8.93 45.50
N GLY A 82 -39.66 8.11 46.50
CA GLY A 82 -40.96 7.53 46.86
C GLY A 82 -41.16 6.03 46.68
N GLY A 83 -40.25 5.29 46.04
CA GLY A 83 -40.39 3.85 45.84
C GLY A 83 -39.95 3.05 47.09
N ASN A 84 -40.72 2.06 47.55
CA ASN A 84 -40.28 1.17 48.59
C ASN A 84 -39.29 0.09 48.06
N LEU A 85 -38.50 -0.54 48.94
CA LEU A 85 -37.52 -1.55 48.63
C LEU A 85 -38.10 -2.75 47.82
N LYS A 86 -39.38 -3.06 48.10
CA LYS A 86 -40.09 -4.18 47.44
C LYS A 86 -40.40 -3.88 45.96
N ASP A 87 -40.78 -2.64 45.68
CA ASP A 87 -41.07 -2.22 44.29
C ASP A 87 -39.77 -2.17 43.49
N LYS A 88 -38.68 -1.68 44.06
CA LYS A 88 -37.32 -1.68 43.47
C LYS A 88 -36.84 -3.09 43.18
N ALA A 89 -36.99 -4.02 44.12
CA ALA A 89 -36.61 -5.42 43.93
C ALA A 89 -37.45 -6.11 42.86
N MET A 90 -38.77 -5.81 42.79
CA MET A 90 -39.68 -6.34 41.78
C MET A 90 -39.32 -5.82 40.39
N TYR A 91 -38.95 -4.56 40.28
CA TYR A 91 -38.49 -3.93 39.03
C TYR A 91 -37.22 -4.59 38.49
N LEU A 92 -36.20 -4.75 39.32
CA LEU A 92 -34.97 -5.47 38.99
C LEU A 92 -35.23 -6.93 38.59
N THR A 93 -36.12 -7.60 39.30
CA THR A 93 -36.49 -8.99 39.02
C THR A 93 -37.19 -9.09 37.64
N ARG A 94 -38.07 -8.15 37.31
CA ARG A 94 -38.70 -8.09 35.96
C ARG A 94 -37.68 -7.84 34.90
N PHE A 95 -36.72 -6.94 35.11
CA PHE A 95 -35.65 -6.66 34.19
C PHE A 95 -34.81 -7.91 33.92
N CYS A 96 -34.34 -8.60 34.96
CA CYS A 96 -33.55 -9.82 34.84
C CYS A 96 -34.30 -10.94 34.07
N LYS A 97 -35.62 -11.09 34.31
CA LYS A 97 -36.44 -12.09 33.63
C LYS A 97 -36.66 -11.79 32.15
N LYS A 98 -36.69 -10.52 31.76
CA LYS A 98 -36.88 -10.10 30.37
C LYS A 98 -35.58 -10.15 29.55
N LYS A 99 -34.42 -10.03 30.18
CA LYS A 99 -33.13 -9.97 29.52
C LYS A 99 -32.42 -11.33 29.55
N ASN A 100 -32.18 -11.86 28.38
CA ASN A 100 -31.46 -13.09 28.14
C ASN A 100 -30.37 -12.84 27.10
N ALA A 101 -29.57 -13.85 26.76
CA ALA A 101 -28.49 -13.72 25.78
C ALA A 101 -28.95 -13.11 24.45
N ARG A 102 -30.16 -13.44 23.97
CA ARG A 102 -30.69 -12.88 22.73
C ARG A 102 -30.96 -11.37 22.85
N SER A 103 -31.57 -10.92 23.96
CA SER A 103 -31.82 -9.49 24.19
C SER A 103 -30.54 -8.70 24.35
N LEU A 104 -29.43 -9.31 24.82
CA LEU A 104 -28.11 -8.66 24.84
C LEU A 104 -27.59 -8.41 23.43
N PHE A 105 -27.73 -9.38 22.53
CA PHE A 105 -27.38 -9.18 21.09
C PHE A 105 -28.20 -8.04 20.47
N ASP A 106 -29.48 -7.94 20.76
CA ASP A 106 -30.35 -6.87 20.27
C ASP A 106 -29.93 -5.51 20.84
N MET A 107 -29.54 -5.45 22.11
CA MET A 107 -29.01 -4.22 22.74
C MET A 107 -27.65 -3.80 22.14
N VAL A 108 -26.74 -4.74 21.92
CA VAL A 108 -25.45 -4.46 21.26
C VAL A 108 -25.68 -3.97 19.82
N ARG A 109 -26.62 -4.56 19.11
CA ARG A 109 -27.00 -4.10 17.76
C ARG A 109 -27.62 -2.69 17.76
N LEU A 110 -28.42 -2.35 18.75
CA LEU A 110 -28.93 -0.98 18.88
C LEU A 110 -27.81 0.01 19.24
N ALA A 111 -26.83 -0.43 20.01
CA ALA A 111 -25.66 0.38 20.36
C ALA A 111 -24.82 0.76 19.11
N GLU A 112 -24.82 -0.06 18.07
CA GLU A 112 -24.13 0.24 16.79
C GLU A 112 -24.60 1.55 16.13
N GLY A 113 -25.84 1.95 16.36
CA GLY A 113 -26.39 3.21 15.87
C GLY A 113 -26.12 4.43 16.76
N ILE A 114 -25.47 4.25 17.91
CA ILE A 114 -25.22 5.31 18.87
C ILE A 114 -23.77 5.80 18.73
N ASP A 115 -23.58 7.02 18.19
CA ASP A 115 -22.29 7.70 18.01
C ASP A 115 -21.23 6.81 17.32
N PRO A 116 -21.50 6.29 16.11
CA PRO A 116 -20.59 5.40 15.42
C PRO A 116 -19.36 6.17 14.91
N TRP A 117 -18.19 5.53 15.05
CA TRP A 117 -16.93 6.03 14.50
C TRP A 117 -16.81 5.73 13.01
N LYS A 118 -15.81 6.32 12.38
CA LYS A 118 -15.47 6.10 10.97
C LYS A 118 -14.03 5.62 10.85
N MET A 119 -13.78 4.69 9.96
CA MET A 119 -12.40 4.24 9.70
C MET A 119 -11.46 5.36 9.25
N ARG A 120 -12.00 6.40 8.60
CA ARG A 120 -11.19 7.58 8.21
C ARG A 120 -10.59 8.36 9.37
N ASP A 121 -11.09 8.16 10.59
CA ASP A 121 -10.63 8.87 11.80
C ASP A 121 -9.41 8.20 12.43
N PHE A 122 -9.03 7.00 11.94
CA PHE A 122 -7.86 6.25 12.41
C PHE A 122 -6.63 6.46 11.52
N ASP A 123 -5.45 6.23 12.10
CA ASP A 123 -4.14 6.26 11.44
C ASP A 123 -3.80 7.60 10.76
N LEU A 124 -4.29 8.72 11.30
CA LEU A 124 -4.15 10.05 10.70
C LEU A 124 -2.80 10.72 10.96
N ALA A 125 -1.99 10.21 11.87
CA ALA A 125 -0.74 10.85 12.28
C ALA A 125 0.47 10.37 11.44
N PRO A 126 0.85 11.09 10.34
CA PRO A 126 1.80 10.58 9.37
C PRO A 126 3.25 10.51 9.89
N TYR A 127 3.58 11.31 10.90
CA TYR A 127 4.94 11.39 11.47
C TYR A 127 5.11 10.57 12.75
N PHE A 128 4.15 9.74 13.06
CA PHE A 128 4.23 8.82 14.19
C PHE A 128 4.19 7.38 13.74
N LEU A 129 4.91 6.53 14.43
CA LEU A 129 4.94 5.09 14.22
C LEU A 129 4.55 4.39 15.52
N ASN A 130 3.49 3.60 15.48
CA ASN A 130 3.07 2.79 16.61
C ASN A 130 3.94 1.54 16.69
N CYS A 131 4.92 1.53 17.60
CA CYS A 131 5.82 0.41 17.82
C CYS A 131 5.25 -0.53 18.91
N ALA A 132 5.75 -1.76 19.00
CA ALA A 132 5.26 -2.72 20.01
C ALA A 132 5.47 -2.24 21.46
N ASN A 133 6.41 -1.34 21.71
CA ASN A 133 6.73 -0.79 23.03
C ASN A 133 6.35 0.68 23.21
N GLY A 134 5.67 1.32 22.26
CA GLY A 134 5.26 2.71 22.41
C GLY A 134 4.98 3.42 21.08
N TYR A 135 4.60 4.67 21.17
CA TYR A 135 4.23 5.55 20.06
C TYR A 135 5.39 6.48 19.74
N LEU A 136 6.14 6.17 18.68
CA LEU A 136 7.36 6.85 18.29
C LEU A 136 7.07 8.09 17.45
N ASP A 137 7.56 9.24 17.88
CA ASP A 137 7.61 10.46 17.07
C ASP A 137 8.83 10.38 16.13
N LEU A 138 8.61 10.23 14.84
CA LEU A 138 9.67 10.11 13.85
C LEU A 138 10.50 11.40 13.68
N LYS A 139 9.97 12.56 14.06
CA LYS A 139 10.67 13.84 13.96
C LYS A 139 11.67 14.04 15.08
N THR A 140 11.29 13.61 16.29
CA THR A 140 12.10 13.82 17.49
C THR A 140 12.85 12.57 17.94
N GLY A 141 12.40 11.38 17.51
CA GLY A 141 12.89 10.09 18.00
C GLY A 141 12.36 9.73 19.39
N GLU A 142 11.44 10.51 19.94
CA GLU A 142 10.86 10.28 21.27
C GLU A 142 9.82 9.15 21.23
N LEU A 143 9.96 8.18 22.13
CA LEU A 143 9.01 7.09 22.33
C LEU A 143 8.06 7.43 23.48
N LYS A 144 6.77 7.53 23.18
CA LYS A 144 5.69 7.86 24.12
C LYS A 144 4.90 6.62 24.51
N PRO A 145 4.21 6.59 25.66
CA PRO A 145 3.30 5.49 25.98
C PRO A 145 2.18 5.35 24.94
N HIS A 146 1.66 4.13 24.80
CA HIS A 146 0.46 3.90 24.00
C HIS A 146 -0.75 4.56 24.69
N LEU A 147 -1.61 5.20 23.87
CA LEU A 147 -2.88 5.77 24.33
C LEU A 147 -3.98 5.45 23.30
N PRO A 148 -5.21 5.14 23.73
CA PRO A 148 -6.35 4.93 22.83
C PRO A 148 -6.59 6.13 21.90
N SER A 149 -6.34 7.35 22.41
CA SER A 149 -6.48 8.61 21.65
C SER A 149 -5.51 8.76 20.45
N HIS A 150 -4.48 7.92 20.36
CA HIS A 150 -3.62 7.90 19.17
C HIS A 150 -4.32 7.30 17.93
N MET A 151 -5.46 6.64 18.13
CA MET A 151 -6.31 6.10 17.05
C MET A 151 -5.56 5.24 16.03
N CYS A 152 -4.59 4.44 16.51
CA CYS A 152 -3.78 3.57 15.65
C CYS A 152 -4.45 2.22 15.43
N THR A 153 -4.55 1.75 14.18
CA THR A 153 -4.97 0.39 13.84
C THR A 153 -3.79 -0.50 13.44
N LYS A 154 -2.59 0.05 13.36
CA LYS A 154 -1.36 -0.62 12.96
C LYS A 154 -0.34 -0.57 14.09
N CYS A 155 0.52 -1.60 14.13
CA CYS A 155 1.63 -1.68 15.06
C CYS A 155 2.81 -2.37 14.38
N THR A 156 4.05 -1.98 14.71
CA THR A 156 5.23 -2.71 14.26
C THR A 156 5.28 -4.10 14.87
N GLY A 157 5.96 -5.03 14.22
CA GLY A 157 6.12 -6.39 14.73
C GLY A 157 7.10 -6.51 15.91
N VAL A 158 7.81 -5.44 16.25
CA VAL A 158 8.89 -5.42 17.25
C VAL A 158 8.98 -4.09 17.98
N ASN A 159 9.77 -4.04 19.04
CA ASN A 159 10.06 -2.82 19.77
C ASN A 159 10.95 -1.88 18.95
N TYR A 160 10.79 -0.59 19.15
CA TYR A 160 11.81 0.39 18.79
C TYR A 160 12.90 0.44 19.90
N ILE A 161 14.14 0.44 19.45
CA ILE A 161 15.34 0.62 20.29
C ILE A 161 16.13 1.80 19.76
N SER A 162 16.78 2.56 20.64
CA SER A 162 17.58 3.73 20.25
C SER A 162 19.01 3.37 19.80
N GLN A 163 19.47 2.17 20.15
CA GLN A 163 20.80 1.65 19.78
C GLN A 163 20.64 0.20 19.29
N PRO A 164 21.29 -0.17 18.19
CA PRO A 164 21.21 -1.53 17.64
C PRO A 164 21.92 -2.53 18.58
N HIS A 165 21.42 -3.77 18.62
CA HIS A 165 22.05 -4.88 19.34
C HIS A 165 23.39 -5.28 18.69
N SER A 166 23.47 -5.14 17.36
CA SER A 166 24.64 -5.54 16.58
C SER A 166 24.78 -4.75 15.28
N SER A 167 25.97 -4.81 14.66
CA SER A 167 26.21 -4.29 13.31
C SER A 167 25.80 -5.26 12.19
N TYR A 168 25.33 -6.46 12.53
CA TYR A 168 25.14 -7.56 11.58
C TYR A 168 24.27 -7.16 10.38
N TRP A 169 23.14 -6.47 10.60
CA TRP A 169 22.27 -6.00 9.51
C TRP A 169 23.00 -5.08 8.54
N VAL A 170 23.71 -4.09 9.09
CA VAL A 170 24.47 -3.11 8.28
C VAL A 170 25.61 -3.78 7.53
N ASP A 171 26.28 -4.77 8.12
CA ASP A 171 27.37 -5.51 7.48
C ASP A 171 26.84 -6.39 6.34
N ARG A 172 25.70 -7.06 6.52
CA ARG A 172 25.03 -7.77 5.41
C ARG A 172 24.61 -6.84 4.28
N LEU A 173 24.13 -5.63 4.59
CA LEU A 173 23.82 -4.64 3.56
C LEU A 173 25.03 -4.20 2.76
N LYS A 174 26.22 -4.11 3.38
CA LYS A 174 27.48 -3.80 2.66
C LYS A 174 27.86 -4.89 1.67
N GLU A 175 27.60 -6.15 2.00
CA GLU A 175 27.83 -7.27 1.09
C GLU A 175 26.81 -7.34 -0.05
N ILE A 176 25.53 -7.11 0.25
CA ILE A 176 24.42 -7.15 -0.73
C ILE A 176 24.50 -5.94 -1.68
N ILE A 177 24.84 -4.77 -1.18
CA ILE A 177 24.94 -3.51 -1.94
C ILE A 177 26.34 -2.89 -1.65
N PRO A 178 27.41 -3.32 -2.35
CA PRO A 178 28.77 -2.83 -2.11
C PRO A 178 28.94 -1.34 -2.38
N ASP A 179 28.23 -0.81 -3.42
CA ASP A 179 28.28 0.61 -3.72
C ASP A 179 27.66 1.44 -2.59
N GLN A 180 28.51 2.25 -1.95
CA GLN A 180 28.12 3.04 -0.79
C GLN A 180 27.00 4.04 -1.10
N ALA A 181 27.05 4.67 -2.26
CA ALA A 181 26.04 5.68 -2.65
C ALA A 181 24.66 5.03 -2.87
N THR A 182 24.62 3.87 -3.53
CA THR A 182 23.38 3.10 -3.71
C THR A 182 22.87 2.58 -2.36
N ARG A 183 23.74 2.08 -1.50
CA ARG A 183 23.36 1.60 -0.15
C ARG A 183 22.79 2.72 0.70
N HIS A 184 23.39 3.92 0.67
CA HIS A 184 22.88 5.10 1.36
C HIS A 184 21.53 5.54 0.80
N TYR A 185 21.34 5.48 -0.51
CA TYR A 185 20.05 5.75 -1.14
C TYR A 185 18.97 4.75 -0.71
N VAL A 186 19.31 3.44 -0.70
CA VAL A 186 18.41 2.38 -0.22
C VAL A 186 18.01 2.61 1.24
N HIS A 187 18.94 3.02 2.10
CA HIS A 187 18.66 3.39 3.49
C HIS A 187 17.62 4.50 3.58
N LYS A 188 17.77 5.55 2.78
CA LYS A 188 16.83 6.69 2.75
C LYS A 188 15.44 6.32 2.21
N ILE A 189 15.35 5.58 1.11
CA ILE A 189 14.03 5.19 0.56
C ILE A 189 13.28 4.23 1.49
N MET A 190 13.98 3.32 2.16
CA MET A 190 13.38 2.42 3.14
C MET A 190 12.95 3.18 4.40
N GLY A 191 13.76 4.14 4.86
CA GLY A 191 13.40 5.02 5.96
C GLY A 191 12.24 5.95 5.63
N ALA A 192 12.19 6.51 4.42
CA ALA A 192 11.07 7.34 3.94
C ALA A 192 9.74 6.61 4.01
N ALA A 193 9.74 5.28 3.85
CA ALA A 193 8.56 4.45 3.98
C ALA A 193 7.98 4.40 5.41
N LEU A 194 8.68 4.89 6.43
CA LEU A 194 8.10 5.04 7.77
C LEU A 194 7.09 6.18 7.85
N GLN A 195 7.17 7.15 6.94
CA GLN A 195 6.24 8.26 6.89
C GLN A 195 4.87 7.81 6.38
N GLY A 196 3.81 8.14 7.10
CA GLY A 196 2.43 7.79 6.75
C GLY A 196 1.81 8.69 5.66
N THR A 197 2.60 9.14 4.70
CA THR A 197 2.14 9.94 3.54
C THR A 197 3.05 9.70 2.35
N VAL A 198 2.47 9.64 1.15
CA VAL A 198 3.23 9.57 -0.09
C VAL A 198 3.68 10.99 -0.46
N ARG A 199 4.99 11.20 -0.51
CA ARG A 199 5.59 12.49 -0.80
C ARG A 199 6.34 12.51 -2.11
N GLU A 200 7.09 11.45 -2.40
CA GLU A 200 8.01 11.39 -3.55
C GLU A 200 7.33 10.83 -4.81
N HIS A 201 6.14 10.25 -4.66
CA HIS A 201 5.37 9.65 -5.76
C HIS A 201 6.12 8.58 -6.56
N GLU A 202 7.04 7.85 -5.92
CA GLU A 202 7.92 6.89 -6.57
C GLU A 202 7.53 5.43 -6.33
N ILE A 203 7.93 4.57 -7.26
CA ILE A 203 7.94 3.11 -7.16
C ILE A 203 9.37 2.62 -7.37
N TYR A 204 9.82 1.71 -6.53
CA TYR A 204 11.20 1.24 -6.48
C TYR A 204 11.30 -0.18 -6.99
N PHE A 205 12.04 -0.37 -8.10
CA PHE A 205 12.35 -1.68 -8.65
C PHE A 205 13.73 -2.15 -8.22
N PHE A 206 13.78 -3.19 -7.41
CA PHE A 206 15.01 -3.89 -7.05
C PHE A 206 15.28 -4.95 -8.11
N ILE A 207 16.27 -4.73 -8.96
CA ILE A 207 16.54 -5.58 -10.13
C ILE A 207 17.90 -6.28 -10.00
N GLY A 208 17.95 -7.57 -10.36
CA GLY A 208 19.19 -8.36 -10.40
C GLY A 208 18.91 -9.83 -10.70
N LYS A 209 19.92 -10.57 -11.13
CA LYS A 209 19.83 -11.92 -11.73
C LYS A 209 19.45 -13.08 -10.79
N GLY A 210 18.97 -12.80 -9.59
CA GLY A 210 18.68 -13.81 -8.56
C GLY A 210 19.86 -14.03 -7.60
N ARG A 211 19.56 -14.66 -6.44
CA ARG A 211 20.53 -14.92 -5.36
C ARG A 211 21.43 -13.72 -4.98
N ASN A 212 20.85 -12.55 -4.93
CA ASN A 212 21.52 -11.26 -4.72
C ASN A 212 21.03 -10.48 -3.50
N GLY A 213 20.26 -11.12 -2.62
CA GLY A 213 19.82 -10.52 -1.37
C GLY A 213 18.58 -9.58 -1.45
N LYS A 214 18.04 -9.27 -2.64
CA LYS A 214 16.84 -8.42 -2.78
C LYS A 214 15.69 -8.84 -1.87
N GLY A 215 15.29 -10.12 -1.98
CA GLY A 215 14.19 -10.68 -1.21
C GLY A 215 14.45 -10.60 0.29
N ILE A 216 15.67 -10.88 0.71
CA ILE A 216 16.08 -10.80 2.11
C ILE A 216 15.85 -9.41 2.69
N ILE A 217 16.28 -8.36 2.00
CA ILE A 217 16.07 -6.98 2.47
C ILE A 217 14.58 -6.69 2.64
N VAL A 218 13.79 -6.93 1.58
CA VAL A 218 12.36 -6.63 1.55
C VAL A 218 11.57 -7.43 2.59
N GLU A 219 11.89 -8.72 2.75
CA GLU A 219 11.25 -9.61 3.73
C GLU A 219 11.55 -9.20 5.17
N THR A 220 12.81 -8.86 5.47
CA THR A 220 13.23 -8.50 6.83
C THR A 220 12.63 -7.15 7.24
N VAL A 221 12.65 -6.17 6.34
CA VAL A 221 11.99 -4.88 6.56
C VAL A 221 10.48 -5.05 6.79
N ALA A 222 9.81 -5.86 5.96
CA ALA A 222 8.38 -6.13 6.14
C ALA A 222 8.08 -6.80 7.49
N ALA A 223 8.93 -7.74 7.91
CA ALA A 223 8.79 -8.42 9.20
C ALA A 223 9.01 -7.49 10.41
N ALA A 224 9.93 -6.53 10.31
CA ALA A 224 10.13 -5.51 11.34
C ALA A 224 8.92 -4.55 11.44
N LEU A 225 8.36 -4.16 10.30
CA LEU A 225 7.24 -3.21 10.23
C LEU A 225 5.89 -3.81 10.62
N GLY A 226 5.73 -5.13 10.66
CA GLY A 226 4.51 -5.79 11.10
C GLY A 226 3.27 -5.35 10.33
N ASP A 227 2.26 -4.80 10.99
CA ASP A 227 1.00 -4.37 10.36
C ASP A 227 1.18 -3.23 9.34
N TYR A 228 2.27 -2.48 9.41
CA TYR A 228 2.58 -1.42 8.45
C TYR A 228 3.11 -1.95 7.11
N ALA A 229 3.39 -3.25 7.01
CA ALA A 229 3.81 -3.88 5.77
C ALA A 229 2.67 -4.69 5.14
N SER A 230 2.60 -4.70 3.80
CA SER A 230 1.65 -5.50 3.04
C SER A 230 2.29 -6.05 1.77
N THR A 231 1.69 -7.12 1.24
CA THR A 231 2.07 -7.66 -0.08
C THR A 231 1.00 -7.29 -1.10
N LEU A 232 1.41 -6.63 -2.17
CA LEU A 232 0.56 -6.32 -3.30
C LEU A 232 0.84 -7.32 -4.43
N PRO A 233 -0.15 -8.10 -4.90
CA PRO A 233 0.05 -8.95 -6.05
C PRO A 233 0.50 -8.13 -7.26
N VAL A 234 1.48 -8.64 -7.97
CA VAL A 234 2.04 -7.98 -9.17
C VAL A 234 0.96 -7.64 -10.21
N ASP A 235 -0.06 -8.48 -10.30
CA ASP A 235 -1.17 -8.32 -11.24
C ASP A 235 -1.93 -7.01 -11.08
N VAL A 236 -1.96 -6.43 -9.88
CA VAL A 236 -2.58 -5.13 -9.61
C VAL A 236 -1.89 -4.01 -10.39
N LEU A 237 -0.57 -4.11 -10.59
CA LEU A 237 0.22 -3.13 -11.33
C LEU A 237 0.30 -3.42 -12.83
N MET A 238 -0.15 -4.60 -13.28
CA MET A 238 -0.07 -4.97 -14.68
C MET A 238 -1.27 -4.46 -15.49
N ALA A 239 -1.04 -4.22 -16.77
CA ALA A 239 -2.10 -3.88 -17.69
C ALA A 239 -3.06 -5.06 -17.85
N SER A 240 -4.31 -4.87 -17.45
CA SER A 240 -5.39 -5.85 -17.66
C SER A 240 -6.01 -5.67 -19.03
N ARG A 241 -6.31 -6.80 -19.71
CA ARG A 241 -7.10 -6.80 -20.95
C ARG A 241 -8.59 -6.59 -20.68
N TYR A 242 -9.02 -6.78 -19.45
CA TYR A 242 -10.43 -6.62 -19.03
C TYR A 242 -10.53 -5.40 -18.13
N ALA A 243 -11.30 -4.41 -18.56
CA ALA A 243 -11.67 -3.29 -17.72
C ALA A 243 -12.53 -3.84 -16.56
N SER A 244 -12.02 -3.75 -15.33
CA SER A 244 -12.84 -4.02 -14.15
C SER A 244 -13.95 -2.97 -14.09
N GLY A 245 -15.22 -3.40 -13.99
CA GLY A 245 -16.34 -2.48 -13.79
C GLY A 245 -16.15 -1.66 -12.51
N GLN A 246 -16.79 -0.49 -12.41
CA GLN A 246 -16.66 0.40 -11.25
C GLN A 246 -17.08 -0.26 -9.92
N ASP A 247 -17.88 -1.34 -9.98
CA ASP A 247 -18.38 -2.08 -8.82
C ASP A 247 -17.56 -3.34 -8.46
N THR A 248 -16.46 -3.61 -9.16
CA THR A 248 -15.63 -4.78 -8.84
C THR A 248 -14.93 -4.60 -7.49
N PRO A 249 -14.99 -5.58 -6.56
CA PRO A 249 -14.23 -5.54 -5.32
C PRO A 249 -12.73 -5.38 -5.58
N THR A 250 -12.08 -4.50 -4.82
CA THR A 250 -10.65 -4.22 -4.91
C THR A 250 -9.98 -4.47 -3.55
N PRO A 251 -10.01 -5.71 -3.02
CA PRO A 251 -9.55 -6.00 -1.66
C PRO A 251 -8.08 -5.66 -1.44
N TYR A 252 -7.25 -5.82 -2.48
CA TYR A 252 -5.83 -5.46 -2.39
C TYR A 252 -5.62 -3.94 -2.21
N VAL A 253 -6.46 -3.11 -2.84
CA VAL A 253 -6.42 -1.67 -2.64
C VAL A 253 -6.94 -1.31 -1.25
N ALA A 254 -8.05 -1.91 -0.81
CA ALA A 254 -8.58 -1.70 0.54
C ALA A 254 -7.56 -2.07 1.63
N SER A 255 -6.75 -3.12 1.42
CA SER A 255 -5.71 -3.54 2.36
C SER A 255 -4.53 -2.57 2.49
N LEU A 256 -4.37 -1.63 1.56
CA LEU A 256 -3.31 -0.61 1.62
C LEU A 256 -3.59 0.51 2.63
N ARG A 257 -4.80 0.59 3.18
CA ARG A 257 -5.13 1.60 4.16
C ARG A 257 -4.24 1.50 5.40
N GLY A 258 -3.54 2.60 5.74
CA GLY A 258 -2.61 2.67 6.87
C GLY A 258 -1.30 1.89 6.69
N VAL A 259 -1.15 1.18 5.57
CA VAL A 259 0.11 0.51 5.20
C VAL A 259 1.14 1.56 4.77
N ARG A 260 2.40 1.35 5.11
CA ARG A 260 3.52 2.24 4.79
C ARG A 260 4.54 1.60 3.85
N PHE A 261 4.72 0.31 3.97
CA PHE A 261 5.64 -0.46 3.17
C PHE A 261 4.89 -1.55 2.40
N THR A 262 4.88 -1.45 1.07
CA THR A 262 4.22 -2.43 0.22
C THR A 262 5.27 -3.11 -0.64
N ARG A 263 5.34 -4.43 -0.52
CA ARG A 263 6.18 -5.27 -1.38
C ARG A 263 5.34 -5.96 -2.43
N SER A 264 5.95 -6.28 -3.57
CA SER A 264 5.36 -7.14 -4.57
C SER A 264 6.30 -8.28 -4.93
N ASN A 265 5.71 -9.42 -5.28
CA ASN A 265 6.44 -10.61 -5.70
C ASN A 265 6.89 -10.48 -7.16
N GLU A 266 7.74 -11.41 -7.60
CA GLU A 266 8.28 -11.45 -8.97
C GLU A 266 7.16 -11.46 -10.02
N SER A 267 7.39 -10.70 -11.10
CA SER A 267 6.54 -10.75 -12.28
C SER A 267 7.01 -11.84 -13.24
N GLU A 268 6.08 -12.45 -13.96
CA GLU A 268 6.42 -13.28 -15.11
C GLU A 268 7.05 -12.43 -16.23
N VAL A 269 7.95 -13.05 -16.99
CA VAL A 269 8.60 -12.39 -18.13
C VAL A 269 7.56 -11.92 -19.16
N GLY A 270 7.72 -10.71 -19.68
CA GLY A 270 6.89 -10.15 -20.75
C GLY A 270 5.55 -9.56 -20.32
N ARG A 271 5.33 -9.39 -19.00
CA ARG A 271 4.17 -8.62 -18.48
C ARG A 271 4.40 -7.13 -18.72
N THR A 272 3.33 -6.42 -19.01
CA THR A 272 3.36 -4.97 -19.24
C THR A 272 2.76 -4.24 -18.07
N MET A 273 3.45 -3.23 -17.56
CA MET A 273 2.98 -2.39 -16.46
C MET A 273 1.91 -1.39 -16.92
N SER A 274 0.91 -1.16 -16.09
CA SER A 274 -0.12 -0.15 -16.31
C SER A 274 0.36 1.21 -15.80
N ALA A 275 0.67 2.13 -16.70
CA ALA A 275 1.07 3.49 -16.36
C ALA A 275 0.01 4.22 -15.51
N SER A 276 -1.27 4.02 -15.83
CA SER A 276 -2.39 4.61 -15.07
C SER A 276 -2.47 4.07 -13.63
N MET A 277 -2.25 2.76 -13.45
CA MET A 277 -2.26 2.14 -12.12
C MET A 277 -1.08 2.60 -11.28
N VAL A 278 0.12 2.69 -11.87
CA VAL A 278 1.29 3.24 -11.17
C VAL A 278 1.03 4.68 -10.73
N LYS A 279 0.54 5.54 -11.65
CA LYS A 279 0.21 6.93 -11.31
C LYS A 279 -0.83 7.04 -10.20
N TRP A 280 -1.85 6.17 -10.23
CA TRP A 280 -2.91 6.14 -9.23
C TRP A 280 -2.40 5.69 -7.85
N LEU A 281 -1.62 4.61 -7.78
CA LEU A 281 -1.11 4.07 -6.52
C LEU A 281 0.04 4.89 -5.92
N THR A 282 0.84 5.57 -6.75
CA THR A 282 1.91 6.46 -6.28
C THR A 282 1.48 7.92 -6.16
N GLY A 283 0.25 8.25 -6.57
CA GLY A 283 -0.30 9.59 -6.43
C GLY A 283 -0.65 9.94 -4.99
N GLY A 284 -0.87 11.23 -4.74
CA GLY A 284 -1.35 11.73 -3.44
C GLY A 284 -2.88 11.78 -3.33
N ASP A 285 -3.60 11.40 -4.39
CA ASP A 285 -5.05 11.42 -4.45
C ASP A 285 -5.67 10.32 -3.58
N GLU A 286 -6.91 10.55 -3.14
CA GLU A 286 -7.64 9.58 -2.34
C GLU A 286 -7.88 8.28 -3.12
N LEU A 287 -7.52 7.15 -2.50
CA LEU A 287 -7.78 5.83 -3.02
C LEU A 287 -9.12 5.31 -2.51
N ARG A 288 -9.86 4.63 -3.38
CA ARG A 288 -11.09 3.95 -3.02
C ARG A 288 -10.95 2.46 -3.22
N GLY A 289 -11.11 1.69 -2.14
CA GLY A 289 -11.05 0.24 -2.15
C GLY A 289 -12.27 -0.38 -1.50
N ARG A 290 -12.61 -1.62 -1.87
CA ARG A 290 -13.72 -2.37 -1.30
C ARG A 290 -13.35 -3.83 -1.09
N ASN A 291 -13.50 -4.31 0.14
CA ASN A 291 -13.47 -5.74 0.42
C ASN A 291 -14.74 -6.43 -0.06
N LEU A 292 -14.69 -7.74 -0.19
CA LEU A 292 -15.86 -8.53 -0.54
C LEU A 292 -16.90 -8.42 0.58
N HIS A 293 -18.15 -8.08 0.20
CA HIS A 293 -19.29 -7.88 1.11
C HIS A 293 -19.15 -6.71 2.11
N GLU A 294 -18.17 -5.82 1.95
CA GLU A 294 -18.05 -4.58 2.73
C GLU A 294 -18.43 -3.35 1.90
N ASN A 295 -18.68 -2.23 2.58
CA ASN A 295 -18.83 -0.93 1.93
C ASN A 295 -17.48 -0.44 1.40
N PRO A 296 -17.44 0.37 0.32
CA PRO A 296 -16.21 1.01 -0.13
C PRO A 296 -15.67 1.95 0.93
N ILE A 297 -14.36 1.89 1.15
CA ILE A 297 -13.63 2.82 2.01
C ILE A 297 -12.76 3.74 1.16
N SER A 298 -12.71 5.01 1.51
CA SER A 298 -11.81 6.00 0.92
C SER A 298 -10.73 6.37 1.92
N PHE A 299 -9.48 6.49 1.45
CA PHE A 299 -8.35 6.83 2.29
C PHE A 299 -7.22 7.49 1.50
N LYS A 300 -6.43 8.34 2.15
CA LYS A 300 -5.21 8.87 1.56
C LYS A 300 -4.11 7.80 1.56
N PRO A 301 -3.36 7.65 0.45
CA PRO A 301 -2.26 6.69 0.41
C PRO A 301 -1.15 7.07 1.40
N SER A 302 -0.64 6.06 2.07
CA SER A 302 0.49 6.16 3.00
C SER A 302 1.63 5.19 2.65
N HIS A 303 1.42 4.37 1.62
CA HIS A 303 2.30 3.27 1.25
C HIS A 303 3.34 3.68 0.22
N HIS A 304 4.51 3.07 0.34
CA HIS A 304 5.59 3.12 -0.63
C HIS A 304 5.72 1.75 -1.30
N LEU A 305 5.94 1.72 -2.61
CA LEU A 305 5.91 0.51 -3.43
C LEU A 305 7.32 0.01 -3.73
N PHE A 306 7.66 -1.18 -3.25
CA PHE A 306 8.94 -1.86 -3.49
C PHE A 306 8.73 -3.14 -4.28
N PHE A 307 9.32 -3.20 -5.44
CA PHE A 307 9.22 -4.31 -6.37
C PHE A 307 10.53 -5.07 -6.42
N SER A 308 10.54 -6.35 -6.05
CA SER A 308 11.72 -7.21 -6.18
C SER A 308 11.49 -8.15 -7.37
N THR A 309 12.27 -7.97 -8.44
CA THR A 309 12.14 -8.79 -9.64
C THR A 309 13.48 -9.06 -10.31
N ASN A 310 13.56 -10.19 -11.02
CA ASN A 310 14.70 -10.49 -11.88
C ASN A 310 14.48 -9.88 -13.28
N TYR A 311 13.22 -9.70 -13.67
CA TYR A 311 12.83 -9.18 -14.97
C TYR A 311 11.84 -8.03 -14.78
N PRO A 312 12.25 -6.78 -15.01
CA PRO A 312 11.34 -5.65 -14.88
C PRO A 312 10.21 -5.78 -15.92
N PRO A 313 8.98 -5.38 -15.55
CA PRO A 313 7.86 -5.42 -16.49
C PRO A 313 8.09 -4.43 -17.64
N ALA A 314 7.60 -4.77 -18.83
CA ALA A 314 7.67 -3.88 -19.98
C ALA A 314 6.81 -2.62 -19.74
N LEU A 315 7.22 -1.50 -20.34
CA LEU A 315 6.49 -0.23 -20.34
C LEU A 315 5.94 0.05 -21.74
N ARG A 316 4.64 0.35 -21.84
CA ARG A 316 4.07 0.80 -23.13
C ARG A 316 4.40 2.24 -23.48
N ASP A 317 4.45 3.08 -22.45
CA ASP A 317 4.60 4.52 -22.55
C ASP A 317 5.94 4.95 -21.91
N ALA A 318 7.06 4.36 -22.37
CA ALA A 318 8.40 4.63 -21.82
C ALA A 318 8.80 6.11 -21.94
N ASN A 319 8.20 6.85 -22.86
CA ASN A 319 8.40 8.29 -23.06
C ASN A 319 7.46 9.18 -22.24
N ASP A 320 6.53 8.60 -21.47
CA ASP A 320 5.69 9.38 -20.56
C ASP A 320 6.54 9.95 -19.42
N HIS A 321 6.73 11.26 -19.41
CA HIS A 321 7.51 11.99 -18.39
C HIS A 321 7.03 11.66 -16.96
N ALA A 322 5.72 11.58 -16.76
CA ALA A 322 5.17 11.29 -15.44
C ALA A 322 5.48 9.87 -14.93
N ILE A 323 5.72 8.92 -15.82
CA ILE A 323 6.19 7.58 -15.46
C ILE A 323 7.70 7.58 -15.20
N ARG A 324 8.47 8.30 -16.01
CA ARG A 324 9.93 8.45 -15.82
C ARG A 324 10.28 9.06 -14.46
N GLU A 325 9.50 10.03 -14.01
CA GLU A 325 9.67 10.65 -12.69
C GLU A 325 9.31 9.68 -11.53
N ARG A 326 8.46 8.70 -11.78
CA ARG A 326 7.98 7.78 -10.73
C ARG A 326 8.81 6.51 -10.58
N VAL A 327 9.38 6.00 -11.65
CA VAL A 327 10.07 4.71 -11.61
C VAL A 327 11.54 4.89 -11.27
N ARG A 328 11.99 4.20 -10.22
CA ARG A 328 13.40 4.15 -9.81
C ARG A 328 13.87 2.70 -9.83
N VAL A 329 14.94 2.45 -10.58
CA VAL A 329 15.57 1.13 -10.69
C VAL A 329 16.82 1.09 -9.83
N ILE A 330 16.84 0.19 -8.87
CA ILE A 330 17.95 -0.05 -7.96
C ILE A 330 18.64 -1.35 -8.41
N PRO A 331 19.87 -1.25 -8.95
CA PRO A 331 20.60 -2.42 -9.45
C PRO A 331 21.24 -3.21 -8.30
N PHE A 332 20.97 -4.52 -8.25
CA PHE A 332 21.64 -5.49 -7.38
C PHE A 332 22.63 -6.29 -8.22
N THR A 333 23.90 -5.96 -8.12
CA THR A 333 24.95 -6.45 -9.01
C THR A 333 25.70 -7.66 -8.47
N VAL A 334 25.59 -7.95 -7.17
CA VAL A 334 26.21 -9.10 -6.52
C VAL A 334 25.38 -10.35 -6.73
N THR A 335 26.01 -11.51 -6.86
CA THR A 335 25.36 -12.81 -6.86
C THR A 335 26.06 -13.70 -5.84
N PHE A 336 25.32 -14.28 -4.91
CA PHE A 336 25.87 -15.20 -3.91
C PHE A 336 25.81 -16.64 -4.43
N SER A 337 26.92 -17.35 -4.46
CA SER A 337 27.04 -18.72 -4.91
C SER A 337 27.54 -19.66 -3.83
N GLU A 338 27.15 -20.93 -3.91
CA GLU A 338 27.68 -21.97 -3.02
C GLU A 338 29.11 -22.33 -3.37
N GLU A 339 29.49 -22.29 -4.65
CA GLU A 339 30.80 -22.61 -5.16
C GLU A 339 31.89 -21.63 -4.64
N GLU A 340 31.51 -20.35 -4.47
CA GLU A 340 32.40 -19.32 -3.92
C GLU A 340 32.31 -19.23 -2.38
N GLY A 341 31.53 -20.10 -1.72
CA GLY A 341 31.30 -20.05 -0.27
C GLY A 341 30.65 -18.77 0.25
N SER A 342 30.09 -17.98 -0.65
CA SER A 342 29.48 -16.67 -0.31
C SER A 342 28.02 -16.80 0.13
N ARG A 343 27.40 -17.99 0.02
CA ARG A 343 26.04 -18.25 0.46
C ARG A 343 25.99 -18.62 1.93
N ASP A 344 25.36 -17.77 2.73
CA ASP A 344 25.04 -18.04 4.13
C ASP A 344 23.65 -18.71 4.23
N VAL A 345 23.63 -20.02 4.52
CA VAL A 345 22.39 -20.82 4.64
C VAL A 345 21.63 -20.44 5.91
N GLY A 346 22.31 -20.01 6.98
CA GLY A 346 21.73 -19.59 8.26
C GLY A 346 21.15 -18.18 8.26
N LEU A 347 21.44 -17.38 7.23
CA LEU A 347 21.06 -15.99 7.14
C LEU A 347 19.55 -15.78 7.35
N GLY A 348 18.71 -16.62 6.75
CA GLY A 348 17.26 -16.51 6.86
C GLY A 348 16.72 -16.73 8.29
N GLU A 349 17.38 -17.56 9.10
CA GLU A 349 17.00 -17.78 10.49
C GLU A 349 17.46 -16.62 11.38
N GLN A 350 18.69 -16.15 11.18
CA GLN A 350 19.22 -15.01 11.92
C GLN A 350 18.40 -13.74 11.71
N LEU A 351 17.96 -13.49 10.48
CA LEU A 351 17.12 -12.32 10.14
C LEU A 351 15.69 -12.40 10.67
N ARG A 352 15.24 -13.56 11.15
CA ARG A 352 13.92 -13.75 11.77
C ARG A 352 13.92 -13.54 13.28
N THR A 353 15.07 -13.41 13.92
CA THR A 353 15.16 -13.15 15.36
C THR A 353 14.50 -11.80 15.69
N ARG A 354 14.06 -11.66 16.95
CA ARG A 354 13.46 -10.42 17.40
C ARG A 354 14.47 -9.28 17.42
N GLU A 355 15.65 -9.56 17.94
CA GLU A 355 16.77 -8.61 18.05
C GLU A 355 17.13 -8.05 16.67
N MET A 356 17.23 -8.91 15.68
CA MET A 356 17.53 -8.47 14.31
C MET A 356 16.46 -7.57 13.71
N LYS A 357 15.19 -7.88 13.94
CA LYS A 357 14.09 -7.02 13.47
C LYS A 357 14.05 -5.67 14.22
N GLU A 358 14.44 -5.65 15.50
CA GLU A 358 14.62 -4.42 16.28
C GLU A 358 15.77 -3.57 15.71
N ASP A 359 16.91 -4.19 15.36
CA ASP A 359 18.04 -3.53 14.66
C ASP A 359 17.59 -2.95 13.31
N VAL A 360 16.80 -3.70 12.54
CA VAL A 360 16.25 -3.22 11.27
C VAL A 360 15.29 -2.05 11.45
N LEU A 361 14.42 -2.09 12.46
CA LEU A 361 13.52 -0.97 12.76
C LEU A 361 14.30 0.29 13.16
N GLN A 362 15.32 0.14 13.98
CA GLN A 362 16.22 1.23 14.37
C GLN A 362 16.92 1.82 13.12
N TRP A 363 17.47 0.96 12.25
CA TRP A 363 18.09 1.38 10.99
C TRP A 363 17.09 2.12 10.08
N LEU A 364 15.84 1.69 10.00
CA LEU A 364 14.80 2.39 9.23
C LEU A 364 14.55 3.80 9.79
N VAL A 365 14.55 3.97 11.11
CA VAL A 365 14.37 5.29 11.75
C VAL A 365 15.56 6.21 11.46
N GLU A 366 16.79 5.70 11.49
CA GLU A 366 17.97 6.46 11.04
C GLU A 366 17.85 6.84 9.56
N GLY A 367 17.42 5.91 8.71
CA GLY A 367 17.18 6.17 7.27
C GLY A 367 16.14 7.26 7.04
N TYR A 368 15.10 7.31 7.88
CA TYR A 368 14.12 8.40 7.84
C TYR A 368 14.74 9.75 8.21
N GLN A 369 15.58 9.79 9.25
CA GLN A 369 16.29 11.00 9.65
C GLN A 369 17.23 11.51 8.54
N LEU A 370 17.97 10.60 7.89
CA LEU A 370 18.81 10.89 6.73
C LEU A 370 17.98 11.46 5.57
N TYR A 371 16.85 10.83 5.26
CA TYR A 371 15.92 11.32 4.24
C TYR A 371 15.42 12.72 4.54
N MET A 372 15.04 13.01 5.78
CA MET A 372 14.57 14.33 6.17
C MET A 372 15.65 15.42 6.10
N ALA A 373 16.89 15.04 6.36
CA ALA A 373 18.02 15.96 6.32
C ALA A 373 18.54 16.23 4.90
N GLU A 374 18.59 15.20 4.06
CA GLU A 374 19.29 15.25 2.76
C GLU A 374 18.35 15.17 1.55
N GLY A 375 17.12 14.73 1.71
CA GLY A 375 16.26 14.30 0.61
C GLY A 375 16.75 12.99 -0.03
N LEU A 376 16.00 12.46 -0.98
CA LEU A 376 16.35 11.17 -1.59
C LEU A 376 17.63 11.24 -2.42
N ASN A 377 17.73 12.16 -3.38
CA ASN A 377 18.90 12.39 -4.24
C ASN A 377 19.49 11.09 -4.81
N PRO A 378 18.83 10.47 -5.83
CA PRO A 378 19.27 9.19 -6.39
C PRO A 378 20.71 9.29 -6.95
N PRO A 379 21.59 8.32 -6.63
CA PRO A 379 22.98 8.31 -7.08
C PRO A 379 23.08 7.96 -8.57
N PRO A 380 24.25 8.17 -9.21
CA PRO A 380 24.46 7.87 -10.63
C PRO A 380 24.08 6.45 -11.02
N ALA A 381 24.41 5.45 -10.21
CA ALA A 381 24.08 4.04 -10.49
C ALA A 381 22.55 3.84 -10.64
N VAL A 382 21.74 4.47 -9.77
CA VAL A 382 20.27 4.40 -9.84
C VAL A 382 19.73 5.19 -11.02
N LYS A 383 20.29 6.37 -11.32
CA LYS A 383 19.90 7.18 -12.48
C LYS A 383 20.18 6.45 -13.79
N ASN A 384 21.38 5.87 -13.92
CA ASN A 384 21.78 5.12 -15.09
C ASN A 384 20.94 3.86 -15.29
N ALA A 385 20.70 3.08 -14.23
CA ALA A 385 19.85 1.89 -14.32
C ALA A 385 18.41 2.23 -14.68
N SER A 386 17.87 3.32 -14.14
CA SER A 386 16.53 3.82 -14.51
C SER A 386 16.49 4.29 -15.97
N GLY A 387 17.52 5.01 -16.43
CA GLY A 387 17.66 5.44 -17.81
C GLY A 387 17.69 4.26 -18.77
N ALA A 388 18.56 3.29 -18.53
CA ALA A 388 18.66 2.06 -19.34
C ALA A 388 17.33 1.30 -19.40
N TYR A 389 16.62 1.18 -18.29
CA TYR A 389 15.29 0.56 -18.27
C TYR A 389 14.28 1.27 -19.18
N PHE A 390 14.30 2.61 -19.23
CA PHE A 390 13.42 3.36 -20.14
C PHE A 390 13.86 3.24 -21.60
N GLU A 391 15.17 3.25 -21.87
CA GLU A 391 15.71 3.05 -23.20
C GLU A 391 15.35 1.67 -23.76
N GLU A 392 15.51 0.60 -22.99
CA GLU A 392 15.11 -0.77 -23.37
C GLU A 392 13.60 -0.94 -23.64
N ASN A 393 12.78 0.00 -23.21
CA ASN A 393 11.33 -0.01 -23.40
C ASN A 393 10.83 1.06 -24.39
N ASP A 394 11.74 1.79 -25.04
CA ASP A 394 11.38 2.87 -25.97
C ASP A 394 11.13 2.36 -27.40
N VAL A 395 10.04 1.62 -27.55
CA VAL A 395 9.59 1.08 -28.87
C VAL A 395 9.44 2.17 -29.94
N ILE A 396 9.11 3.39 -29.55
CA ILE A 396 8.98 4.52 -30.51
C ILE A 396 10.35 5.04 -30.92
N GLY A 397 11.28 5.18 -29.98
CA GLY A 397 12.65 5.55 -30.26
C GLY A 397 13.34 4.58 -31.19
N ASP A 398 13.20 3.28 -30.94
CA ASP A 398 13.72 2.20 -31.79
C ASP A 398 13.14 2.26 -33.21
N PHE A 399 11.80 2.41 -33.33
CA PHE A 399 11.16 2.57 -34.61
C PHE A 399 11.68 3.80 -35.38
N ILE A 400 11.82 4.93 -34.67
CA ILE A 400 12.34 6.16 -35.31
C ILE A 400 13.78 5.95 -35.76
N GLN A 401 14.63 5.38 -34.93
CA GLN A 401 16.04 5.16 -35.23
C GLN A 401 16.22 4.21 -36.40
N GLU A 402 15.44 3.14 -36.51
CA GLU A 402 15.60 2.11 -37.52
C GLU A 402 14.85 2.40 -38.84
N SER A 403 13.77 3.19 -38.77
CA SER A 403 12.83 3.31 -39.90
C SER A 403 12.54 4.74 -40.35
N CYS A 404 12.97 5.77 -39.61
CA CYS A 404 12.60 7.15 -39.85
C CYS A 404 13.79 8.09 -39.97
N ILE A 405 13.54 9.24 -40.60
CA ILE A 405 14.45 10.38 -40.70
C ILE A 405 13.78 11.54 -39.99
N LEU A 406 14.48 12.16 -39.04
CA LEU A 406 14.06 13.40 -38.36
C LEU A 406 14.68 14.59 -39.13
N ASN A 407 13.86 15.40 -39.82
CA ASN A 407 14.29 16.60 -40.50
C ASN A 407 13.16 17.60 -40.61
N LYS A 408 13.42 18.87 -40.31
CA LYS A 408 12.43 19.97 -40.29
C LYS A 408 11.72 20.21 -41.64
N GLY A 409 12.29 19.69 -42.76
CA GLY A 409 11.75 19.89 -44.09
C GLY A 409 10.84 18.79 -44.60
N VAL A 410 10.60 17.74 -43.83
CA VAL A 410 9.82 16.57 -44.27
C VAL A 410 8.51 16.47 -43.49
N ALA A 411 7.54 15.79 -44.12
CA ALA A 411 6.25 15.49 -43.50
C ALA A 411 5.68 14.20 -44.09
N ILE A 412 5.02 13.41 -43.23
CA ILE A 412 4.39 12.16 -43.62
C ILE A 412 2.94 12.11 -43.14
N MET A 413 2.06 11.46 -43.90
CA MET A 413 0.69 11.22 -43.38
C MET A 413 0.74 10.35 -42.14
N ARG A 414 -0.05 10.73 -41.11
CA ARG A 414 -0.13 9.97 -39.86
C ARG A 414 -0.47 8.50 -40.06
N GLN A 415 -1.33 8.22 -40.99
CA GLN A 415 -1.76 6.87 -41.32
C GLN A 415 -0.62 6.02 -41.91
N ASP A 416 0.18 6.60 -42.80
CA ASP A 416 1.28 5.90 -43.46
C ASP A 416 2.41 5.61 -42.44
N LEU A 417 2.73 6.56 -41.60
CA LEU A 417 3.69 6.35 -40.51
C LEU A 417 3.23 5.26 -39.55
N TYR A 418 1.93 5.22 -39.23
CA TYR A 418 1.38 4.16 -38.37
C TYR A 418 1.40 2.79 -39.03
N HIS A 419 1.13 2.70 -40.33
CA HIS A 419 1.26 1.46 -41.11
C HIS A 419 2.70 0.95 -41.09
N ALA A 420 3.66 1.82 -41.29
CA ALA A 420 5.08 1.46 -41.25
C ALA A 420 5.48 1.00 -39.84
N PHE A 421 5.01 1.68 -38.77
CA PHE A 421 5.21 1.26 -37.41
C PHE A 421 4.64 -0.14 -37.13
N LYS A 422 3.45 -0.46 -37.64
CA LYS A 422 2.87 -1.79 -37.47
C LYS A 422 3.72 -2.88 -38.13
N GLN A 423 4.12 -2.66 -39.36
CA GLN A 423 4.98 -3.60 -40.08
C GLN A 423 6.33 -3.81 -39.40
N TRP A 424 6.95 -2.70 -38.95
CA TRP A 424 8.19 -2.77 -38.20
C TRP A 424 7.98 -3.52 -36.85
N SER A 425 6.92 -3.26 -36.13
CA SER A 425 6.60 -3.95 -34.87
C SER A 425 6.40 -5.45 -35.03
N GLU A 426 5.74 -5.87 -36.11
CA GLU A 426 5.57 -7.29 -36.49
C GLU A 426 6.93 -7.95 -36.75
N ASN A 427 7.79 -7.29 -37.53
CA ASN A 427 9.14 -7.78 -37.84
C ASN A 427 10.05 -7.82 -36.59
N ALA A 428 9.92 -6.87 -35.67
CA ALA A 428 10.61 -6.81 -34.42
C ALA A 428 10.05 -7.79 -33.35
N GLY A 429 9.01 -8.56 -33.68
CA GLY A 429 8.42 -9.56 -32.77
C GLY A 429 7.63 -8.96 -31.61
N ILE A 430 7.18 -7.70 -31.70
CA ILE A 430 6.40 -7.02 -30.66
C ILE A 430 4.98 -7.59 -30.65
N ARG A 431 4.66 -8.39 -29.64
CA ARG A 431 3.37 -9.11 -29.54
C ARG A 431 2.13 -8.22 -29.45
N ASN A 432 2.25 -7.01 -28.93
CA ASN A 432 1.14 -6.07 -28.75
C ASN A 432 1.59 -4.65 -29.09
N PRO A 433 1.68 -4.28 -30.37
CA PRO A 433 2.07 -2.93 -30.77
C PRO A 433 1.08 -1.88 -30.28
N LEU A 434 1.52 -0.63 -30.17
CA LEU A 434 0.67 0.49 -29.79
C LEU A 434 -0.54 0.59 -30.70
N SER A 435 -1.70 0.91 -30.14
CA SER A 435 -2.87 1.27 -30.93
C SER A 435 -2.61 2.56 -31.71
N ASN A 436 -3.36 2.80 -32.78
CA ASN A 436 -3.27 4.03 -33.59
C ASN A 436 -3.31 5.30 -32.70
N ARG A 437 -4.23 5.37 -31.74
CA ARG A 437 -4.35 6.50 -30.83
C ARG A 437 -3.11 6.66 -29.94
N ALA A 438 -2.63 5.57 -29.34
CA ALA A 438 -1.45 5.59 -28.47
C ALA A 438 -0.17 5.96 -29.25
N PHE A 439 -0.02 5.41 -30.46
CA PHE A 439 1.09 5.76 -31.36
C PHE A 439 1.10 7.26 -31.69
N TYR A 440 -0.05 7.85 -32.06
CA TYR A 440 -0.11 9.28 -32.37
C TYR A 440 0.21 10.15 -31.14
N GLN A 441 -0.28 9.77 -29.97
CA GLN A 441 0.06 10.47 -28.73
C GLN A 441 1.57 10.38 -28.41
N ALA A 442 2.19 9.23 -28.66
CA ALA A 442 3.61 9.06 -28.44
C ALA A 442 4.43 9.92 -29.43
N MET A 443 4.03 9.95 -30.70
CA MET A 443 4.66 10.79 -31.72
C MET A 443 4.54 12.29 -31.44
N ASP A 444 3.43 12.76 -30.83
CA ASP A 444 3.26 14.15 -30.43
C ASP A 444 4.28 14.58 -29.34
N ASN A 445 4.90 13.63 -28.61
CA ASN A 445 5.94 13.85 -27.60
C ASN A 445 7.37 13.74 -28.16
N VAL A 446 7.55 13.38 -29.43
CA VAL A 446 8.89 13.25 -30.03
C VAL A 446 9.47 14.64 -30.33
N PRO A 447 10.67 14.97 -29.82
CA PRO A 447 11.29 16.27 -30.08
C PRO A 447 11.48 16.53 -31.57
N GLY A 448 11.00 17.67 -32.04
CA GLY A 448 11.11 18.08 -33.46
C GLY A 448 10.01 17.55 -34.38
N VAL A 449 9.09 16.72 -33.86
CA VAL A 449 7.90 16.24 -34.57
C VAL A 449 6.69 17.06 -34.13
N SER A 450 5.86 17.48 -35.06
CA SER A 450 4.62 18.22 -34.74
C SER A 450 3.45 17.76 -35.60
N ALA A 451 2.26 17.76 -34.98
CA ALA A 451 1.03 17.41 -35.67
C ALA A 451 0.53 18.56 -36.53
N LYS A 452 0.20 18.30 -37.80
CA LYS A 452 -0.39 19.26 -38.73
C LYS A 452 -1.64 18.72 -39.40
N ARG A 453 -2.64 19.59 -39.56
CA ARG A 453 -3.84 19.29 -40.33
C ARG A 453 -3.90 20.22 -41.53
N THR A 454 -4.06 19.63 -42.74
CA THR A 454 -4.30 20.33 -43.99
C THR A 454 -5.64 19.91 -44.58
N ASN A 455 -6.03 20.49 -45.72
CA ASN A 455 -7.22 20.06 -46.48
C ASN A 455 -7.07 18.65 -47.03
N GLU A 456 -5.84 18.18 -47.22
CA GLU A 456 -5.50 16.86 -47.78
C GLU A 456 -5.40 15.76 -46.71
N GLY A 457 -5.29 16.11 -45.44
CA GLY A 457 -5.20 15.11 -44.34
C GLY A 457 -4.51 15.58 -43.08
N ARG A 458 -4.16 14.59 -42.25
CA ARG A 458 -3.41 14.76 -41.01
C ARG A 458 -1.99 14.25 -41.19
N TYR A 459 -1.02 15.07 -40.87
CA TYR A 459 0.40 14.82 -41.03
C TYR A 459 1.15 14.92 -39.72
N PHE A 460 2.33 14.29 -39.69
CA PHE A 460 3.44 14.66 -38.81
C PHE A 460 4.48 15.40 -39.62
N GLU A 461 4.84 16.62 -39.21
CA GLU A 461 5.97 17.39 -39.71
C GLU A 461 7.22 17.09 -38.91
N GLY A 462 8.39 17.15 -39.52
CA GLY A 462 9.67 16.88 -38.89
C GLY A 462 10.12 15.43 -38.92
N ILE A 463 9.35 14.54 -39.52
CA ILE A 463 9.65 13.11 -39.66
C ILE A 463 9.19 12.56 -41.00
N ASP A 464 9.95 11.61 -41.56
CA ASP A 464 9.60 10.81 -42.72
C ASP A 464 10.24 9.42 -42.58
N LEU A 465 9.80 8.48 -43.40
CA LEU A 465 10.39 7.13 -43.51
C LEU A 465 11.72 7.17 -44.27
N ILE A 466 12.67 6.32 -43.86
CA ILE A 466 13.89 6.08 -44.60
C ILE A 466 13.48 5.43 -45.95
N PRO A 467 13.88 6.00 -47.13
CA PRO A 467 13.59 5.43 -48.41
C PRO A 467 14.08 3.97 -48.49
N VAL A 468 13.28 3.08 -49.10
CA VAL A 468 13.58 1.64 -49.17
C VAL A 468 14.95 1.35 -49.81
N ASN A 469 15.44 2.23 -50.69
CA ASN A 469 16.75 2.12 -51.33
C ASN A 469 17.94 2.56 -50.46
N ALA A 470 17.70 3.13 -49.26
CA ALA A 470 18.72 3.59 -48.33
C ALA A 470 18.85 2.70 -47.08
N ARG A 471 18.04 1.64 -46.96
CA ARG A 471 18.14 0.70 -45.86
C ARG A 471 19.39 -0.16 -46.00
N THR A 472 20.37 -0.01 -45.14
CA THR A 472 21.53 -0.88 -45.06
C THR A 472 21.06 -2.32 -44.80
N PRO A 473 21.49 -3.33 -45.58
CA PRO A 473 21.13 -4.71 -45.29
C PRO A 473 21.63 -5.09 -43.90
N ILE A 474 20.74 -5.59 -43.07
CA ILE A 474 21.09 -6.16 -41.73
C ILE A 474 22.04 -7.34 -42.05
N ASN A 475 23.31 -7.20 -41.66
CA ASN A 475 24.30 -8.27 -41.71
C ASN A 475 23.88 -9.31 -40.63
N MET A 476 23.15 -10.33 -41.06
CA MET A 476 22.95 -11.53 -40.26
C MET A 476 24.33 -12.16 -40.00
N PRO A 477 24.76 -12.40 -38.77
CA PRO A 477 25.96 -13.18 -38.52
C PRO A 477 25.75 -14.57 -39.11
N GLY A 478 26.58 -14.91 -40.10
CA GLY A 478 26.53 -16.16 -40.85
C GLY A 478 26.63 -17.34 -39.92
N GLY A 479 25.62 -18.19 -39.92
CA GLY A 479 25.71 -19.52 -39.34
C GLY A 479 26.70 -20.35 -40.13
N ASP A 480 27.85 -20.64 -39.57
CA ASP A 480 28.76 -21.66 -40.04
C ASP A 480 28.09 -23.04 -39.96
N ARG A 481 27.56 -23.48 -41.10
CA ARG A 481 27.32 -24.89 -41.31
C ARG A 481 28.65 -25.51 -41.72
N ASN A 482 29.31 -26.17 -40.84
CA ASN A 482 30.25 -27.23 -41.21
C ASN A 482 29.67 -28.58 -40.77
N ASP A 483 29.00 -29.18 -41.77
CA ASP A 483 28.95 -30.63 -41.90
C ASP A 483 30.37 -31.16 -42.11
N ARG A 484 30.77 -32.15 -41.33
CA ARG A 484 31.42 -33.42 -41.76
C ARG A 484 32.03 -34.18 -40.61
N ILE A 485 31.56 -35.41 -40.55
CA ILE A 485 32.01 -36.68 -40.01
C ILE A 485 31.76 -36.91 -38.53
#